data_e99a0e65f4a8a7bfa420b6907860bd14
#
_entry.id   e99a0e65f4a8a7bfa420b6907860bd14
#
_cell.length_a   1.000
_cell.length_b   1.000
_cell.length_c   1.000
_cell.angle_alpha   90.00
_cell.angle_beta   90.00
_cell.angle_gamma   90.00
#
_symmetry.space_group_name_H-M   'P 1'
#
loop_
_entity.id
_entity.type
_entity.pdbx_description
1 polymer ?
#
loop_
_entity_poly.entity_id
_entity_poly.type
_entity_poly.pdbx_seq_one_letter_code
_entity_poly.pdbx_strand_id
1 'polypeptide(L)'
;MRTLKLGGSTLDVPVIAVGCMRLDSLDRQDAERFVHTALDEGANFFEHADIYGGGRCEEIFADAAGMSSSVRGKMILQSKCGIRPGMFDFSREHILASVDGSLKRLKTDYLDVLLLHRPDALVEPEEVAAAFDELEQSGKVRHFGVSNQHPRQIDLLKKYVRQPLVANQLQLSITNANMITSGFNVNMENSAAINRDGGILDYCRLHDLTIQPWSPFQFGFFGGVFLGSDKFPELNTKIAEVAQKYGVSDTTVVMAWLLRHPARMQPVTGTMNTGRLKDCCKASEVHLTREEWYAILLSAGNVLP
;
A
#
# COMPACT_ATOMS: atom_id res chain seq x y z
N MET A 1 -8.65 16.03 -1.02
CA MET A 1 -7.97 14.83 -0.43
C MET A 1 -7.13 15.25 0.77
N ARG A 2 -7.28 14.58 1.92
CA ARG A 2 -6.41 14.77 3.10
C ARG A 2 -5.02 14.18 2.82
N THR A 3 -3.97 14.73 3.45
CA THR A 3 -2.60 14.24 3.34
C THR A 3 -2.05 13.74 4.67
N LEU A 4 -0.97 12.99 4.61
CA LEU A 4 -0.14 12.58 5.74
C LEU A 4 1.34 12.67 5.37
N LYS A 5 2.23 12.74 6.38
CA LYS A 5 3.67 12.57 6.16
C LYS A 5 3.98 11.10 5.95
N LEU A 6 4.70 10.78 4.88
CA LEU A 6 5.11 9.40 4.61
C LEU A 6 6.24 9.00 5.56
N GLY A 7 5.91 8.15 6.51
CA GLY A 7 6.86 7.77 7.56
C GLY A 7 7.37 8.96 8.35
N GLY A 8 8.63 8.88 8.77
CA GLY A 8 9.36 9.98 9.40
C GLY A 8 9.91 11.03 8.42
N SER A 9 9.53 10.98 7.11
CA SER A 9 10.01 11.90 6.10
C SER A 9 9.26 13.23 6.08
N THR A 10 9.75 14.17 5.26
CA THR A 10 9.07 15.44 4.99
C THR A 10 8.07 15.35 3.83
N LEU A 11 7.99 14.22 3.15
CA LEU A 11 7.13 14.02 1.99
C LEU A 11 5.65 13.95 2.41
N ASP A 12 4.86 14.93 1.96
CA ASP A 12 3.41 14.90 2.09
C ASP A 12 2.80 14.06 0.97
N VAL A 13 1.98 13.08 1.35
CA VAL A 13 1.31 12.18 0.42
C VAL A 13 -0.21 12.16 0.67
N PRO A 14 -1.05 11.95 -0.35
CA PRO A 14 -2.47 11.73 -0.15
C PRO A 14 -2.70 10.48 0.70
N VAL A 15 -3.73 10.46 1.51
CA VAL A 15 -4.06 9.31 2.38
C VAL A 15 -4.51 8.07 1.60
N ILE A 16 -4.77 8.19 0.30
CA ILE A 16 -5.10 7.08 -0.60
C ILE A 16 -4.00 6.97 -1.66
N ALA A 17 -3.39 5.80 -1.80
CA ALA A 17 -2.51 5.46 -2.90
C ALA A 17 -3.27 4.72 -4.01
N VAL A 18 -2.93 5.00 -5.26
CA VAL A 18 -3.52 4.38 -6.45
C VAL A 18 -2.63 3.24 -6.92
N GLY A 19 -3.05 2.00 -6.70
CA GLY A 19 -2.33 0.81 -7.15
C GLY A 19 -2.53 0.57 -8.65
N CYS A 20 -1.43 0.44 -9.37
CA CYS A 20 -1.40 0.32 -10.83
C CYS A 20 -1.25 -1.12 -11.34
N MET A 21 -1.33 -2.13 -10.48
CA MET A 21 -1.09 -3.55 -10.83
C MET A 21 -2.00 -4.08 -11.96
N ARG A 22 -3.17 -3.50 -12.15
CA ARG A 22 -4.18 -3.97 -13.10
C ARG A 22 -4.38 -3.02 -14.28
N LEU A 23 -3.49 -2.06 -14.50
CA LEU A 23 -3.61 -1.12 -15.62
C LEU A 23 -3.60 -1.81 -16.98
N ASP A 24 -2.94 -2.96 -17.09
CA ASP A 24 -2.91 -3.77 -18.30
C ASP A 24 -4.26 -4.44 -18.65
N SER A 25 -5.26 -4.35 -17.76
CA SER A 25 -6.64 -4.77 -18.05
C SER A 25 -7.48 -3.68 -18.73
N LEU A 26 -6.98 -2.45 -18.83
CA LEU A 26 -7.66 -1.33 -19.45
C LEU A 26 -7.17 -1.12 -20.88
N ASP A 27 -8.06 -0.64 -21.75
CA ASP A 27 -7.62 -0.05 -22.99
C ASP A 27 -6.97 1.31 -22.77
N ARG A 28 -6.39 1.88 -23.82
CA ARG A 28 -5.66 3.15 -23.74
C ARG A 28 -6.53 4.30 -23.22
N GLN A 29 -7.74 4.43 -23.73
CA GLN A 29 -8.63 5.55 -23.37
C GLN A 29 -9.11 5.42 -21.92
N ASP A 30 -9.41 4.21 -21.49
CA ASP A 30 -9.79 3.92 -20.11
C ASP A 30 -8.63 4.14 -19.14
N ALA A 31 -7.40 3.77 -19.51
CA ALA A 31 -6.20 4.04 -18.71
C ALA A 31 -5.94 5.56 -18.58
N GLU A 32 -6.02 6.32 -19.68
CA GLU A 32 -5.90 7.77 -19.68
C GLU A 32 -6.97 8.40 -18.75
N ARG A 33 -8.23 8.01 -18.91
CA ARG A 33 -9.34 8.49 -18.07
C ARG A 33 -9.13 8.15 -16.60
N PHE A 34 -8.64 6.94 -16.29
CA PHE A 34 -8.38 6.51 -14.93
C PHE A 34 -7.29 7.35 -14.24
N VAL A 35 -6.15 7.54 -14.91
CA VAL A 35 -5.03 8.34 -14.38
C VAL A 35 -5.44 9.80 -14.17
N HIS A 36 -6.14 10.40 -15.13
CA HIS A 36 -6.63 11.77 -14.99
C HIS A 36 -7.66 11.90 -13.87
N THR A 37 -8.58 10.93 -13.75
CA THR A 37 -9.53 10.93 -12.62
C THR A 37 -8.81 10.89 -11.28
N ALA A 38 -7.75 10.09 -11.14
CA ALA A 38 -6.96 10.05 -9.91
C ALA A 38 -6.34 11.42 -9.57
N LEU A 39 -5.77 12.09 -10.57
CA LEU A 39 -5.17 13.41 -10.40
C LEU A 39 -6.22 14.46 -10.03
N ASP A 40 -7.39 14.45 -10.67
CA ASP A 40 -8.49 15.37 -10.41
C ASP A 40 -9.06 15.21 -8.98
N GLU A 41 -9.08 13.98 -8.46
CA GLU A 41 -9.48 13.69 -7.07
C GLU A 41 -8.37 14.00 -6.04
N GLY A 42 -7.19 14.42 -6.48
CA GLY A 42 -6.02 14.66 -5.64
C GLY A 42 -5.33 13.39 -5.12
N ALA A 43 -5.62 12.23 -5.72
CA ALA A 43 -4.95 10.95 -5.44
C ALA A 43 -3.73 10.80 -6.34
N ASN A 44 -2.75 11.67 -6.16
CA ASN A 44 -1.57 11.78 -7.03
C ASN A 44 -0.41 10.87 -6.62
N PHE A 45 -0.61 9.92 -5.72
CA PHE A 45 0.36 8.90 -5.35
C PHE A 45 0.06 7.60 -6.10
N PHE A 46 0.93 7.24 -7.07
CA PHE A 46 0.77 6.06 -7.90
C PHE A 46 1.75 4.98 -7.49
N GLU A 47 1.21 3.79 -7.23
CA GLU A 47 1.93 2.65 -6.70
C GLU A 47 2.11 1.58 -7.79
N HIS A 48 3.35 1.28 -8.10
CA HIS A 48 3.81 0.34 -9.11
C HIS A 48 4.65 -0.80 -8.51
N ALA A 49 5.05 -1.73 -9.34
CA ALA A 49 6.17 -2.64 -9.15
C ALA A 49 6.74 -3.04 -10.53
N ASP A 50 8.03 -3.32 -10.57
CA ASP A 50 8.74 -3.74 -11.77
C ASP A 50 8.15 -4.98 -12.45
N ILE A 51 7.49 -5.85 -11.67
CA ILE A 51 6.88 -7.09 -12.13
C ILE A 51 5.42 -6.97 -12.56
N TYR A 52 4.73 -5.84 -12.32
CA TYR A 52 3.30 -5.73 -12.63
C TYR A 52 3.06 -5.80 -14.15
N GLY A 53 2.28 -6.83 -14.57
CA GLY A 53 2.11 -7.13 -15.99
C GLY A 53 3.42 -7.42 -16.73
N GLY A 54 4.48 -7.90 -16.03
CA GLY A 54 5.81 -8.06 -16.61
C GLY A 54 6.48 -6.74 -16.99
N GLY A 55 6.17 -5.66 -16.29
CA GLY A 55 6.63 -4.29 -16.56
C GLY A 55 5.66 -3.45 -17.40
N ARG A 56 4.70 -4.06 -18.09
CA ARG A 56 3.74 -3.36 -18.96
C ARG A 56 2.89 -2.34 -18.23
N CYS A 57 2.54 -2.58 -16.95
CA CYS A 57 1.73 -1.63 -16.18
C CYS A 57 2.45 -0.28 -16.02
N GLU A 58 3.76 -0.25 -15.85
CA GLU A 58 4.55 0.97 -15.80
C GLU A 58 4.58 1.70 -17.16
N GLU A 59 4.70 0.97 -18.27
CA GLU A 59 4.65 1.53 -19.63
C GLU A 59 3.29 2.15 -19.95
N ILE A 60 2.19 1.40 -19.68
CA ILE A 60 0.81 1.86 -19.89
C ILE A 60 0.54 3.12 -19.04
N PHE A 61 1.01 3.13 -17.80
CA PHE A 61 0.88 4.30 -16.93
C PHE A 61 1.57 5.53 -17.51
N ALA A 62 2.82 5.38 -17.95
CA ALA A 62 3.59 6.50 -18.54
C ALA A 62 2.91 7.07 -19.79
N ASP A 63 2.35 6.20 -20.63
CA ASP A 63 1.61 6.61 -21.83
C ASP A 63 0.29 7.28 -21.48
N ALA A 64 -0.49 6.69 -20.57
CA ALA A 64 -1.77 7.21 -20.10
C ALA A 64 -1.64 8.56 -19.38
N ALA A 65 -0.57 8.74 -18.62
CA ALA A 65 -0.27 10.01 -17.95
C ALA A 65 0.23 11.10 -18.90
N GLY A 66 0.64 10.76 -20.13
CA GLY A 66 1.33 11.69 -21.05
C GLY A 66 2.60 12.20 -20.40
N MET A 67 3.45 11.28 -19.89
CA MET A 67 4.58 11.62 -19.03
C MET A 67 5.52 12.66 -19.68
N SER A 68 5.65 13.77 -18.98
CA SER A 68 6.55 14.89 -19.29
C SER A 68 7.04 15.48 -17.98
N SER A 69 8.07 16.32 -18.00
CA SER A 69 8.59 16.94 -16.77
C SER A 69 7.52 17.72 -16.00
N SER A 70 6.59 18.39 -16.69
CA SER A 70 5.50 19.15 -16.07
C SER A 70 4.42 18.24 -15.47
N VAL A 71 4.16 17.08 -16.05
CA VAL A 71 3.23 16.07 -15.54
C VAL A 71 3.87 15.34 -14.37
N ARG A 72 5.13 14.93 -14.51
CA ARG A 72 5.90 14.22 -13.48
C ARG A 72 5.93 14.98 -12.14
N GLY A 73 6.09 16.29 -12.18
CA GLY A 73 6.10 17.15 -10.99
C GLY A 73 4.79 17.21 -10.20
N LYS A 74 3.68 16.73 -10.77
CA LYS A 74 2.36 16.72 -10.13
C LYS A 74 2.05 15.41 -9.40
N MET A 75 2.90 14.40 -9.51
CA MET A 75 2.64 13.05 -9.00
C MET A 75 3.81 12.52 -8.18
N ILE A 76 3.48 11.58 -7.32
CA ILE A 76 4.42 10.84 -6.50
C ILE A 76 4.41 9.40 -7.05
N LEU A 77 5.58 8.93 -7.46
CA LEU A 77 5.74 7.59 -8.03
C LEU A 77 6.47 6.68 -7.05
N GLN A 78 5.80 5.62 -6.65
CA GLN A 78 6.38 4.51 -5.92
C GLN A 78 6.48 3.30 -6.83
N SER A 79 7.64 2.64 -6.87
CA SER A 79 7.79 1.32 -7.46
C SER A 79 8.44 0.35 -6.49
N LYS A 80 8.52 -0.93 -6.86
CA LYS A 80 9.08 -1.99 -6.03
C LYS A 80 9.98 -2.88 -6.87
N CYS A 81 10.97 -3.52 -6.22
CA CYS A 81 11.87 -4.49 -6.85
C CYS A 81 12.13 -5.69 -5.93
N GLY A 82 12.80 -6.70 -6.46
CA GLY A 82 13.29 -7.84 -5.68
C GLY A 82 12.50 -9.13 -5.86
N ILE A 83 11.47 -9.19 -6.69
CA ILE A 83 10.80 -10.44 -7.06
C ILE A 83 11.28 -10.87 -8.45
N ARG A 84 11.77 -12.11 -8.54
CA ARG A 84 12.17 -12.75 -9.80
C ARG A 84 11.44 -14.09 -9.97
N PRO A 85 11.36 -14.64 -11.17
CA PRO A 85 10.79 -15.98 -11.35
C PRO A 85 11.49 -17.03 -10.47
N GLY A 86 10.74 -17.60 -9.53
CA GLY A 86 11.21 -18.65 -8.64
C GLY A 86 12.10 -18.21 -7.47
N MET A 87 12.39 -16.92 -7.30
CA MET A 87 13.25 -16.43 -6.20
C MET A 87 12.98 -14.97 -5.84
N PHE A 88 13.45 -14.57 -4.67
CA PHE A 88 13.60 -13.16 -4.31
C PHE A 88 15.09 -12.79 -4.40
N ASP A 89 15.39 -11.54 -4.74
CA ASP A 89 16.77 -11.12 -5.00
C ASP A 89 16.96 -9.64 -4.59
N PHE A 90 17.68 -9.42 -3.50
CA PHE A 90 18.07 -8.11 -2.99
C PHE A 90 19.54 -7.80 -3.19
N SER A 91 20.18 -8.48 -4.15
CA SER A 91 21.54 -8.12 -4.56
C SER A 91 21.58 -6.67 -5.06
N ARG A 92 22.71 -6.02 -4.83
CA ARG A 92 22.96 -4.65 -5.33
C ARG A 92 22.69 -4.54 -6.84
N GLU A 93 23.23 -5.50 -7.59
CA GLU A 93 23.09 -5.51 -9.06
C GLU A 93 21.61 -5.56 -9.49
N HIS A 94 20.82 -6.46 -8.89
CA HIS A 94 19.42 -6.59 -9.24
C HIS A 94 18.60 -5.36 -8.85
N ILE A 95 18.82 -4.77 -7.67
CA ILE A 95 18.13 -3.55 -7.23
C ILE A 95 18.38 -2.41 -8.22
N LEU A 96 19.65 -2.18 -8.59
CA LEU A 96 20.02 -1.11 -9.53
C LEU A 96 19.41 -1.33 -10.92
N ALA A 97 19.52 -2.55 -11.47
CA ALA A 97 18.95 -2.89 -12.77
C ALA A 97 17.42 -2.76 -12.79
N SER A 98 16.72 -3.16 -11.71
CA SER A 98 15.28 -3.02 -11.58
C SER A 98 14.83 -1.56 -11.57
N VAL A 99 15.55 -0.70 -10.85
CA VAL A 99 15.25 0.75 -10.82
C VAL A 99 15.46 1.36 -12.20
N ASP A 100 16.59 1.07 -12.87
CA ASP A 100 16.86 1.58 -14.23
C ASP A 100 15.79 1.11 -15.22
N GLY A 101 15.33 -0.13 -15.10
CA GLY A 101 14.22 -0.67 -15.87
C GLY A 101 12.90 0.09 -15.62
N SER A 102 12.54 0.32 -14.35
CA SER A 102 11.34 1.07 -13.98
C SER A 102 11.38 2.51 -14.45
N LEU A 103 12.50 3.21 -14.28
CA LEU A 103 12.68 4.58 -14.76
C LEU A 103 12.48 4.69 -16.28
N LYS A 104 13.03 3.72 -17.05
CA LYS A 104 12.84 3.65 -18.49
C LYS A 104 11.38 3.46 -18.88
N ARG A 105 10.67 2.50 -18.23
CA ARG A 105 9.26 2.20 -18.51
C ARG A 105 8.34 3.34 -18.10
N LEU A 106 8.59 3.95 -16.94
CA LEU A 106 7.83 5.11 -16.42
C LEU A 106 8.19 6.42 -17.13
N LYS A 107 9.21 6.44 -18.01
CA LYS A 107 9.69 7.63 -18.74
C LYS A 107 10.02 8.80 -17.82
N THR A 108 10.76 8.52 -16.75
CA THR A 108 11.13 9.48 -15.70
C THR A 108 12.57 9.26 -15.25
N ASP A 109 13.20 10.30 -14.70
CA ASP A 109 14.57 10.23 -14.21
C ASP A 109 14.66 9.81 -12.74
N TYR A 110 13.53 9.77 -12.01
CA TYR A 110 13.52 9.41 -10.59
C TYR A 110 12.22 8.78 -10.13
N LEU A 111 12.33 7.96 -9.08
CA LEU A 111 11.22 7.52 -8.23
C LEU A 111 11.19 8.35 -6.95
N ASP A 112 10.00 8.68 -6.46
CA ASP A 112 9.87 9.30 -5.14
C ASP A 112 10.07 8.27 -4.03
N VAL A 113 9.62 7.03 -4.25
CA VAL A 113 9.72 5.94 -3.28
C VAL A 113 10.08 4.62 -3.98
N LEU A 114 11.03 3.88 -3.43
CA LEU A 114 11.34 2.50 -3.81
C LEU A 114 11.09 1.58 -2.62
N LEU A 115 10.34 0.48 -2.81
CA LEU A 115 10.16 -0.56 -1.81
C LEU A 115 10.87 -1.85 -2.21
N LEU A 116 11.48 -2.53 -1.23
CA LEU A 116 11.83 -3.95 -1.34
C LEU A 116 10.56 -4.79 -1.23
N HIS A 117 10.20 -5.54 -2.31
CA HIS A 117 8.83 -6.03 -2.52
C HIS A 117 8.43 -7.21 -1.62
N ARG A 118 9.33 -8.17 -1.40
CA ARG A 118 9.16 -9.34 -0.54
C ARG A 118 10.46 -9.66 0.18
N PRO A 119 10.41 -10.24 1.40
CA PRO A 119 11.64 -10.61 2.09
C PRO A 119 12.47 -11.61 1.27
N ASP A 120 13.73 -11.27 1.04
CA ASP A 120 14.70 -12.18 0.47
C ASP A 120 15.36 -13.00 1.61
N ALA A 121 15.29 -14.33 1.52
CA ALA A 121 15.87 -15.21 2.53
C ALA A 121 17.42 -15.20 2.49
N LEU A 122 18.00 -14.79 1.38
CA LEU A 122 19.45 -14.72 1.16
C LEU A 122 19.97 -13.27 1.17
N VAL A 123 19.22 -12.34 1.73
CA VAL A 123 19.60 -10.93 1.76
C VAL A 123 20.95 -10.71 2.44
N GLU A 124 21.85 -10.03 1.73
CA GLU A 124 23.06 -9.41 2.29
C GLU A 124 22.76 -7.92 2.51
N PRO A 125 22.53 -7.47 3.75
CA PRO A 125 22.08 -6.10 4.01
C PRO A 125 23.08 -5.03 3.55
N GLU A 126 24.36 -5.37 3.45
CA GLU A 126 25.42 -4.53 2.92
C GLU A 126 25.24 -4.23 1.43
N GLU A 127 24.74 -5.19 0.66
CA GLU A 127 24.42 -4.99 -0.76
C GLU A 127 23.22 -4.06 -0.93
N VAL A 128 22.19 -4.23 -0.10
CA VAL A 128 21.05 -3.32 -0.06
C VAL A 128 21.49 -1.90 0.27
N ALA A 129 22.36 -1.74 1.30
CA ALA A 129 22.88 -0.44 1.70
C ALA A 129 23.68 0.22 0.56
N ALA A 130 24.56 -0.54 -0.12
CA ALA A 130 25.32 -0.04 -1.24
C ALA A 130 24.42 0.39 -2.42
N ALA A 131 23.36 -0.38 -2.73
CA ALA A 131 22.38 -0.03 -3.75
C ALA A 131 21.62 1.26 -3.41
N PHE A 132 21.14 1.38 -2.17
CA PHE A 132 20.39 2.56 -1.72
C PHE A 132 21.27 3.82 -1.72
N ASP A 133 22.54 3.70 -1.32
CA ASP A 133 23.50 4.81 -1.36
C ASP A 133 23.70 5.32 -2.78
N GLU A 134 23.89 4.42 -3.75
CA GLU A 134 24.07 4.81 -5.15
C GLU A 134 22.81 5.42 -5.75
N LEU A 135 21.64 4.85 -5.48
CA LEU A 135 20.36 5.36 -5.97
C LEU A 135 20.01 6.73 -5.41
N GLU A 136 20.32 6.97 -4.13
CA GLU A 136 20.12 8.28 -3.50
C GLU A 136 21.12 9.32 -4.04
N GLN A 137 22.42 8.97 -4.10
CA GLN A 137 23.47 9.86 -4.60
C GLN A 137 23.27 10.27 -6.05
N SER A 138 22.81 9.33 -6.89
CA SER A 138 22.49 9.61 -8.30
C SER A 138 21.15 10.36 -8.47
N GLY A 139 20.36 10.54 -7.41
CA GLY A 139 19.05 11.16 -7.47
C GLY A 139 17.95 10.32 -8.12
N LYS A 140 18.22 9.04 -8.42
CA LYS A 140 17.26 8.12 -9.03
C LYS A 140 16.14 7.71 -8.09
N VAL A 141 16.39 7.67 -6.76
CA VAL A 141 15.39 7.36 -5.73
C VAL A 141 15.53 8.35 -4.58
N ARG A 142 14.40 8.88 -4.10
CA ARG A 142 14.37 9.90 -3.03
C ARG A 142 14.10 9.31 -1.65
N HIS A 143 13.25 8.28 -1.57
CA HIS A 143 12.87 7.62 -0.31
C HIS A 143 12.84 6.12 -0.50
N PHE A 144 13.08 5.39 0.59
CA PHE A 144 13.16 3.92 0.60
C PHE A 144 12.22 3.34 1.62
N GLY A 145 11.72 2.15 1.36
CA GLY A 145 10.86 1.41 2.27
C GLY A 145 10.87 -0.08 1.95
N VAL A 146 9.95 -0.79 2.57
CA VAL A 146 9.84 -2.24 2.45
C VAL A 146 8.39 -2.67 2.24
N SER A 147 8.19 -3.91 1.87
CA SER A 147 6.89 -4.54 1.77
C SER A 147 6.94 -5.93 2.36
N ASN A 148 5.93 -6.28 3.17
CA ASN A 148 5.79 -7.57 3.83
C ASN A 148 6.99 -7.99 4.71
N GLN A 149 7.74 -7.03 5.24
CA GLN A 149 8.87 -7.28 6.12
C GLN A 149 8.41 -7.42 7.59
N HIS A 150 8.98 -8.43 8.26
CA HIS A 150 8.84 -8.63 9.70
C HIS A 150 9.69 -7.59 10.47
N PRO A 151 9.33 -7.18 11.71
CA PRO A 151 10.10 -6.22 12.50
C PRO A 151 11.61 -6.49 12.55
N ARG A 152 12.01 -7.74 12.77
CA ARG A 152 13.44 -8.11 12.86
C ARG A 152 14.18 -8.04 11.53
N GLN A 153 13.47 -8.21 10.41
CA GLN A 153 14.06 -8.01 9.07
C GLN A 153 14.30 -6.52 8.82
N ILE A 154 13.38 -5.66 9.27
CA ILE A 154 13.55 -4.21 9.21
C ILE A 154 14.72 -3.78 10.12
N ASP A 155 14.81 -4.29 11.35
CA ASP A 155 15.93 -4.01 12.26
C ASP A 155 17.27 -4.42 11.65
N LEU A 156 17.33 -5.59 10.99
CA LEU A 156 18.52 -6.05 10.30
C LEU A 156 18.95 -5.09 9.18
N LEU A 157 18.01 -4.67 8.32
CA LEU A 157 18.29 -3.69 7.27
C LEU A 157 18.77 -2.36 7.86
N LYS A 158 18.09 -1.83 8.88
CA LYS A 158 18.41 -0.55 9.53
C LYS A 158 19.79 -0.52 10.19
N LYS A 159 20.39 -1.68 10.46
CA LYS A 159 21.76 -1.75 10.97
C LYS A 159 22.82 -1.34 9.94
N TYR A 160 22.49 -1.48 8.64
CA TYR A 160 23.42 -1.27 7.53
C TYR A 160 22.97 -0.10 6.62
N VAL A 161 21.66 0.03 6.41
CA VAL A 161 21.06 1.08 5.59
C VAL A 161 20.97 2.38 6.40
N ARG A 162 21.56 3.46 5.89
CA ARG A 162 21.52 4.78 6.54
C ARG A 162 20.26 5.58 6.21
N GLN A 163 19.60 5.27 5.09
CA GLN A 163 18.38 5.93 4.67
C GLN A 163 17.21 5.53 5.57
N PRO A 164 16.38 6.50 6.00
CA PRO A 164 15.15 6.17 6.71
C PRO A 164 14.23 5.31 5.87
N LEU A 165 13.75 4.20 6.41
CA LEU A 165 12.68 3.43 5.78
C LEU A 165 11.35 4.12 6.10
N VAL A 166 10.61 4.55 5.05
CA VAL A 166 9.43 5.42 5.23
C VAL A 166 8.11 4.65 5.26
N ALA A 167 8.08 3.42 4.74
CA ALA A 167 6.86 2.63 4.67
C ALA A 167 7.12 1.13 4.80
N ASN A 168 6.12 0.40 5.30
CA ASN A 168 5.99 -1.04 5.12
C ASN A 168 4.63 -1.33 4.49
N GLN A 169 4.62 -1.86 3.27
CA GLN A 169 3.38 -2.19 2.56
C GLN A 169 2.94 -3.60 2.95
N LEU A 170 1.79 -3.73 3.63
CA LEU A 170 1.31 -4.95 4.29
C LEU A 170 -0.11 -5.28 3.87
N GLN A 171 -0.46 -6.58 3.82
CA GLN A 171 -1.84 -6.98 3.61
C GLN A 171 -2.70 -6.57 4.81
N LEU A 172 -3.75 -5.81 4.57
CA LEU A 172 -4.73 -5.46 5.60
C LEU A 172 -6.09 -5.16 4.98
N SER A 173 -7.10 -5.83 5.49
CA SER A 173 -8.51 -5.55 5.23
C SER A 173 -9.33 -5.83 6.49
N ILE A 174 -10.62 -5.52 6.48
CA ILE A 174 -11.52 -5.83 7.61
C ILE A 174 -11.56 -7.34 7.88
N THR A 175 -11.49 -8.16 6.83
CA THR A 175 -11.51 -9.63 6.91
C THR A 175 -10.13 -10.28 7.02
N ASN A 176 -9.07 -9.49 6.96
CA ASN A 176 -7.68 -9.91 7.15
C ASN A 176 -6.98 -8.93 8.10
N ALA A 177 -7.44 -8.88 9.36
CA ALA A 177 -7.03 -7.88 10.35
C ALA A 177 -6.14 -8.46 11.46
N ASN A 178 -5.43 -9.57 11.22
CA ASN A 178 -4.67 -10.27 12.26
C ASN A 178 -3.64 -9.36 12.95
N MET A 179 -2.97 -8.46 12.25
CA MET A 179 -2.04 -7.50 12.87
C MET A 179 -2.70 -6.59 13.91
N ILE A 180 -4.03 -6.40 13.83
CA ILE A 180 -4.81 -5.62 14.80
C ILE A 180 -5.36 -6.56 15.89
N THR A 181 -5.99 -7.67 15.48
CA THR A 181 -6.73 -8.54 16.40
C THR A 181 -5.83 -9.37 17.31
N SER A 182 -4.61 -9.70 16.91
CA SER A 182 -3.63 -10.34 17.80
C SER A 182 -3.30 -9.47 19.02
N GLY A 183 -3.34 -8.14 18.88
CA GLY A 183 -3.16 -7.21 19.99
C GLY A 183 -4.26 -7.23 21.05
N PHE A 184 -5.48 -7.65 20.70
CA PHE A 184 -6.58 -7.81 21.66
C PHE A 184 -6.44 -9.07 22.52
N ASN A 185 -5.73 -10.05 21.99
CA ASN A 185 -5.64 -11.40 22.55
C ASN A 185 -4.26 -11.66 23.19
N VAL A 186 -3.55 -10.63 23.58
CA VAL A 186 -2.23 -10.75 24.22
C VAL A 186 -2.33 -11.63 25.45
N ASN A 187 -1.42 -12.62 25.54
CA ASN A 187 -1.34 -13.57 26.67
C ASN A 187 -2.59 -14.47 26.84
N MET A 188 -3.33 -14.73 25.76
CA MET A 188 -4.49 -15.64 25.77
C MET A 188 -4.17 -16.97 25.06
N GLU A 189 -4.79 -18.06 25.49
CA GLU A 189 -4.62 -19.40 24.91
C GLU A 189 -5.69 -19.68 23.81
N ASN A 190 -5.78 -18.79 22.79
CA ASN A 190 -6.68 -18.98 21.66
C ASN A 190 -5.96 -18.75 20.32
N SER A 191 -6.60 -19.15 19.23
CA SER A 191 -5.99 -19.03 17.89
C SER A 191 -5.77 -17.57 17.45
N ALA A 192 -6.55 -16.63 17.96
CA ALA A 192 -6.43 -15.21 17.66
C ALA A 192 -5.20 -14.57 18.34
N ALA A 193 -4.70 -15.17 19.42
CA ALA A 193 -3.50 -14.72 20.13
C ALA A 193 -2.20 -15.10 19.40
N ILE A 194 -2.26 -15.94 18.35
CA ILE A 194 -1.09 -16.33 17.60
C ILE A 194 -0.56 -15.13 16.82
N ASN A 195 0.55 -14.57 17.27
CA ASN A 195 1.23 -13.48 16.60
C ASN A 195 2.03 -14.05 15.40
N ARG A 196 1.57 -13.73 14.18
CA ARG A 196 2.16 -14.20 12.91
C ARG A 196 3.08 -13.18 12.26
N ASP A 197 3.08 -11.93 12.74
CA ASP A 197 3.75 -10.80 12.11
C ASP A 197 4.77 -10.08 13.02
N GLY A 198 5.02 -10.63 14.21
CA GLY A 198 5.99 -10.08 15.17
C GLY A 198 5.59 -8.75 15.79
N GLY A 199 4.29 -8.38 15.77
CA GLY A 199 3.81 -7.11 16.27
C GLY A 199 4.11 -5.95 15.32
N ILE A 200 4.02 -6.20 14.02
CA ILE A 200 4.40 -5.23 12.98
C ILE A 200 3.60 -3.92 13.05
N LEU A 201 2.34 -3.97 13.49
CA LEU A 201 1.50 -2.78 13.63
C LEU A 201 2.13 -1.78 14.59
N ASP A 202 2.45 -2.23 15.80
CA ASP A 202 3.04 -1.36 16.82
C ASP A 202 4.50 -1.04 16.53
N TYR A 203 5.23 -1.96 15.91
CA TYR A 203 6.58 -1.67 15.42
C TYR A 203 6.58 -0.52 14.42
N CYS A 204 5.70 -0.53 13.43
CA CYS A 204 5.59 0.57 12.47
C CYS A 204 5.22 1.90 13.16
N ARG A 205 4.35 1.87 14.16
CA ARG A 205 3.96 3.06 14.94
C ARG A 205 5.12 3.61 15.76
N LEU A 206 5.92 2.74 16.41
CA LEU A 206 7.07 3.13 17.23
C LEU A 206 8.21 3.74 16.39
N HIS A 207 8.34 3.30 15.15
CA HIS A 207 9.45 3.70 14.28
C HIS A 207 9.03 4.64 13.15
N ASP A 208 7.85 5.26 13.24
CA ASP A 208 7.30 6.19 12.24
C ASP A 208 7.31 5.65 10.80
N LEU A 209 7.03 4.34 10.62
CA LEU A 209 6.81 3.76 9.29
C LEU A 209 5.32 3.87 8.93
N THR A 210 5.02 4.41 7.75
CA THR A 210 3.65 4.37 7.23
C THR A 210 3.30 2.94 6.82
N ILE A 211 2.19 2.42 7.34
CA ILE A 211 1.63 1.17 6.83
C ILE A 211 0.83 1.47 5.57
N GLN A 212 1.17 0.77 4.47
CA GLN A 212 0.41 0.83 3.22
C GLN A 212 -0.41 -0.45 3.06
N PRO A 213 -1.69 -0.49 3.50
CA PRO A 213 -2.57 -1.64 3.32
C PRO A 213 -2.78 -1.98 1.86
N TRP A 214 -2.28 -3.16 1.40
CA TRP A 214 -2.63 -3.68 0.09
C TRP A 214 -3.80 -4.65 0.19
N SER A 215 -4.56 -4.82 -0.90
CA SER A 215 -5.79 -5.62 -0.97
C SER A 215 -6.85 -5.24 0.07
N PRO A 216 -7.21 -3.97 0.24
CA PRO A 216 -8.07 -3.48 1.33
C PRO A 216 -9.51 -4.04 1.27
N PHE A 217 -9.92 -4.62 0.13
CA PHE A 217 -11.25 -5.20 -0.09
C PHE A 217 -11.25 -6.73 -0.15
N GLN A 218 -10.09 -7.39 0.01
CA GLN A 218 -9.97 -8.82 -0.20
C GLN A 218 -9.95 -9.60 1.12
N PHE A 219 -10.43 -10.84 1.04
CA PHE A 219 -10.26 -11.85 2.08
C PHE A 219 -9.20 -12.87 1.67
N GLY A 220 -8.51 -13.43 2.66
CA GLY A 220 -7.43 -14.38 2.42
C GLY A 220 -6.32 -13.83 1.52
N PHE A 221 -5.52 -14.73 0.95
CA PHE A 221 -4.53 -14.38 -0.07
C PHE A 221 -5.16 -14.50 -1.46
N PHE A 222 -5.63 -13.38 -1.99
CA PHE A 222 -6.39 -13.31 -3.27
C PHE A 222 -7.63 -14.22 -3.33
N GLY A 223 -8.29 -14.43 -2.17
CA GLY A 223 -9.48 -15.29 -2.06
C GLY A 223 -10.76 -14.69 -2.64
N GLY A 224 -10.74 -13.41 -2.98
CA GLY A 224 -11.85 -12.65 -3.54
C GLY A 224 -12.17 -11.39 -2.76
N VAL A 225 -13.15 -10.62 -3.24
CA VAL A 225 -13.63 -9.38 -2.61
C VAL A 225 -14.73 -9.73 -1.61
N PHE A 226 -14.64 -9.25 -0.35
CA PHE A 226 -15.66 -9.49 0.67
C PHE A 226 -16.89 -8.60 0.49
N LEU A 227 -16.71 -7.40 -0.06
CA LEU A 227 -17.80 -6.46 -0.26
C LEU A 227 -18.78 -6.98 -1.33
N GLY A 228 -20.05 -7.14 -0.93
CA GLY A 228 -21.10 -7.74 -1.75
C GLY A 228 -21.03 -9.29 -1.87
N SER A 229 -20.17 -9.96 -1.10
CA SER A 229 -20.06 -11.41 -1.09
C SER A 229 -21.00 -12.05 -0.06
N ASP A 230 -21.72 -13.12 -0.48
CA ASP A 230 -22.58 -13.91 0.41
C ASP A 230 -21.80 -14.64 1.53
N LYS A 231 -20.47 -14.67 1.46
CA LYS A 231 -19.63 -15.22 2.52
C LYS A 231 -19.56 -14.32 3.76
N PHE A 232 -19.92 -13.04 3.63
CA PHE A 232 -19.82 -12.04 4.69
C PHE A 232 -21.09 -11.21 4.83
N PRO A 233 -22.27 -11.84 5.03
CA PRO A 233 -23.57 -11.14 5.03
C PRO A 233 -23.66 -10.12 6.17
N GLU A 234 -23.23 -10.47 7.39
CA GLU A 234 -23.28 -9.59 8.55
C GLU A 234 -22.37 -8.36 8.36
N LEU A 235 -21.17 -8.57 7.84
CA LEU A 235 -20.23 -7.48 7.51
C LEU A 235 -20.82 -6.54 6.47
N ASN A 236 -21.36 -7.08 5.38
CA ASN A 236 -21.95 -6.26 4.32
C ASN A 236 -23.17 -5.47 4.81
N THR A 237 -24.02 -6.08 5.65
CA THR A 237 -25.15 -5.39 6.30
C THR A 237 -24.63 -4.22 7.16
N LYS A 238 -23.63 -4.46 8.00
CA LYS A 238 -23.08 -3.41 8.88
C LYS A 238 -22.43 -2.27 8.11
N ILE A 239 -21.67 -2.59 7.03
CA ILE A 239 -21.10 -1.58 6.16
C ILE A 239 -22.18 -0.72 5.52
N ALA A 240 -23.25 -1.35 4.99
CA ALA A 240 -24.37 -0.64 4.35
C ALA A 240 -25.13 0.27 5.34
N GLU A 241 -25.36 -0.16 6.59
CA GLU A 241 -25.95 0.70 7.64
C GLU A 241 -25.11 1.96 7.88
N VAL A 242 -23.80 1.80 8.00
CA VAL A 242 -22.89 2.92 8.21
C VAL A 242 -22.82 3.81 6.95
N ALA A 243 -22.78 3.23 5.76
CA ALA A 243 -22.79 3.95 4.50
C ALA A 243 -24.05 4.82 4.36
N GLN A 244 -25.21 4.27 4.68
CA GLN A 244 -26.49 5.00 4.70
C GLN A 244 -26.45 6.18 5.68
N LYS A 245 -25.93 5.97 6.90
CA LYS A 245 -25.82 7.02 7.92
C LYS A 245 -25.00 8.22 7.45
N TYR A 246 -23.89 7.96 6.74
CA TYR A 246 -22.99 9.01 6.24
C TYR A 246 -23.37 9.52 4.83
N GLY A 247 -24.31 8.90 4.14
CA GLY A 247 -24.69 9.24 2.76
C GLY A 247 -23.58 8.97 1.75
N VAL A 248 -22.80 7.89 1.96
CA VAL A 248 -21.67 7.49 1.13
C VAL A 248 -21.82 6.06 0.63
N SER A 249 -20.92 5.61 -0.24
CA SER A 249 -20.89 4.22 -0.70
C SER A 249 -20.24 3.27 0.33
N ASP A 250 -20.54 1.97 0.23
CA ASP A 250 -19.91 0.91 1.00
C ASP A 250 -18.38 0.91 0.80
N THR A 251 -17.93 1.17 -0.43
CA THR A 251 -16.50 1.34 -0.75
C THR A 251 -15.84 2.42 0.10
N THR A 252 -16.52 3.55 0.27
CA THR A 252 -16.05 4.66 1.09
C THR A 252 -15.90 4.25 2.55
N VAL A 253 -16.87 3.51 3.11
CA VAL A 253 -16.83 3.04 4.51
C VAL A 253 -15.66 2.09 4.75
N VAL A 254 -15.41 1.16 3.84
CA VAL A 254 -14.26 0.23 3.96
C VAL A 254 -12.93 0.97 4.01
N MET A 255 -12.73 1.95 3.13
CA MET A 255 -11.52 2.75 3.14
C MET A 255 -11.44 3.66 4.38
N ALA A 256 -12.57 4.25 4.81
CA ALA A 256 -12.64 5.05 6.02
C ALA A 256 -12.32 4.24 7.29
N TRP A 257 -12.68 2.94 7.31
CA TRP A 257 -12.32 2.05 8.40
C TRP A 257 -10.79 1.92 8.58
N LEU A 258 -10.04 1.76 7.48
CA LEU A 258 -8.58 1.76 7.51
C LEU A 258 -8.00 3.11 7.94
N LEU A 259 -8.52 4.20 7.37
CA LEU A 259 -8.06 5.56 7.67
C LEU A 259 -8.38 6.02 9.10
N ARG A 260 -9.34 5.37 9.77
CA ARG A 260 -9.72 5.67 11.16
C ARG A 260 -8.66 5.21 12.15
N HIS A 261 -7.86 4.20 11.78
CA HIS A 261 -6.84 3.64 12.67
C HIS A 261 -5.70 4.66 12.88
N PRO A 262 -5.21 4.85 14.13
CA PRO A 262 -4.20 5.88 14.44
C PRO A 262 -2.78 5.57 13.94
N ALA A 263 -2.56 4.43 13.26
CA ALA A 263 -1.25 4.01 12.75
C ALA A 263 -0.80 4.74 11.46
N ARG A 264 -1.46 5.84 11.07
CA ARG A 264 -1.14 6.61 9.84
C ARG A 264 -1.08 5.72 8.60
N MET A 265 -2.19 5.04 8.31
CA MET A 265 -2.28 4.14 7.16
C MET A 265 -2.53 4.91 5.87
N GLN A 266 -1.91 4.45 4.79
CA GLN A 266 -2.14 4.89 3.41
C GLN A 266 -2.60 3.69 2.59
N PRO A 267 -3.91 3.34 2.58
CA PRO A 267 -4.41 2.22 1.80
C PRO A 267 -4.12 2.36 0.31
N VAL A 268 -3.75 1.24 -0.32
CA VAL A 268 -3.51 1.13 -1.75
C VAL A 268 -4.76 0.57 -2.41
N THR A 269 -5.48 1.40 -3.17
CA THR A 269 -6.65 0.93 -3.92
C THR A 269 -6.24 0.25 -5.21
N GLY A 270 -6.78 -0.93 -5.48
CA GLY A 270 -6.50 -1.70 -6.70
C GLY A 270 -7.64 -1.69 -7.72
N THR A 271 -8.62 -0.79 -7.57
CA THR A 271 -9.71 -0.68 -8.54
C THR A 271 -9.26 0.02 -9.83
N MET A 272 -9.76 -0.46 -10.95
CA MET A 272 -9.61 0.23 -12.25
C MET A 272 -10.90 0.96 -12.68
N ASN A 273 -11.92 0.98 -11.83
CA ASN A 273 -13.17 1.69 -12.07
C ASN A 273 -13.08 3.11 -11.48
N THR A 274 -13.26 4.12 -12.31
CA THR A 274 -13.15 5.54 -11.92
C THR A 274 -14.19 5.95 -10.88
N GLY A 275 -15.41 5.41 -10.91
CA GLY A 275 -16.43 5.65 -9.89
C GLY A 275 -16.01 5.12 -8.52
N ARG A 276 -15.53 3.88 -8.46
CA ARG A 276 -15.00 3.30 -7.21
C ARG A 276 -13.74 4.02 -6.72
N LEU A 277 -12.89 4.52 -7.63
CA LEU A 277 -11.74 5.35 -7.25
C LEU A 277 -12.19 6.62 -6.54
N LYS A 278 -13.18 7.32 -7.08
CA LYS A 278 -13.78 8.51 -6.44
C LYS A 278 -14.35 8.17 -5.06
N ASP A 279 -15.02 7.03 -4.94
CA ASP A 279 -15.55 6.56 -3.65
C ASP A 279 -14.45 6.27 -2.64
N CYS A 280 -13.32 5.66 -3.06
CA CYS A 280 -12.14 5.51 -2.20
C CYS A 280 -11.61 6.87 -1.73
N CYS A 281 -11.56 7.86 -2.61
CA CYS A 281 -11.05 9.20 -2.29
C CYS A 281 -11.93 9.95 -1.27
N LYS A 282 -13.26 9.79 -1.36
CA LYS A 282 -14.22 10.34 -0.40
C LYS A 282 -14.01 9.85 1.03
N ALA A 283 -13.39 8.68 1.22
CA ALA A 283 -13.09 8.16 2.55
C ALA A 283 -12.26 9.10 3.42
N SER A 284 -11.49 10.00 2.81
CA SER A 284 -10.72 11.03 3.53
C SER A 284 -11.58 12.03 4.31
N GLU A 285 -12.87 12.10 4.03
CA GLU A 285 -13.84 13.02 4.65
C GLU A 285 -14.75 12.33 5.67
N VAL A 286 -14.73 10.99 5.74
CA VAL A 286 -15.56 10.20 6.64
C VAL A 286 -14.82 9.90 7.94
N HIS A 287 -15.42 10.28 9.07
CA HIS A 287 -14.85 10.08 10.40
C HIS A 287 -15.72 9.10 11.19
N LEU A 288 -15.40 7.81 11.09
CA LEU A 288 -16.08 6.78 11.87
C LEU A 288 -15.87 6.98 13.37
N THR A 289 -16.93 6.79 14.16
CA THR A 289 -16.80 6.75 15.62
C THR A 289 -16.03 5.48 16.04
N ARG A 290 -15.64 5.41 17.31
CA ARG A 290 -15.01 4.21 17.89
C ARG A 290 -15.97 3.02 17.82
N GLU A 291 -17.22 3.24 18.16
CA GLU A 291 -18.28 2.23 18.17
C GLU A 291 -18.52 1.65 16.77
N GLU A 292 -18.61 2.50 15.76
CA GLU A 292 -18.78 2.08 14.37
C GLU A 292 -17.56 1.27 13.86
N TRP A 293 -16.36 1.72 14.19
CA TRP A 293 -15.15 1.01 13.82
C TRP A 293 -15.10 -0.42 14.38
N TYR A 294 -15.42 -0.57 15.68
CA TYR A 294 -15.49 -1.88 16.33
C TYR A 294 -16.67 -2.71 15.84
N ALA A 295 -17.84 -2.11 15.63
CA ALA A 295 -19.01 -2.81 15.11
C ALA A 295 -18.72 -3.44 13.73
N ILE A 296 -18.03 -2.72 12.84
CA ILE A 296 -17.58 -3.24 11.54
C ILE A 296 -16.56 -4.37 11.73
N LEU A 297 -15.59 -4.23 12.62
CA LEU A 297 -14.59 -5.27 12.88
C LEU A 297 -15.25 -6.57 13.41
N LEU A 298 -16.19 -6.45 14.32
CA LEU A 298 -16.89 -7.59 14.93
C LEU A 298 -17.81 -8.30 13.92
N SER A 299 -18.48 -7.55 13.04
CA SER A 299 -19.34 -8.14 11.99
C SER A 299 -18.56 -8.94 10.94
N ALA A 300 -17.23 -8.81 10.89
CA ALA A 300 -16.34 -9.68 10.10
C ALA A 300 -15.99 -11.02 10.78
N GLY A 301 -16.62 -11.34 11.92
CA GLY A 301 -16.36 -12.57 12.67
C GLY A 301 -15.21 -12.47 13.67
N ASN A 302 -14.66 -11.28 13.90
CA ASN A 302 -13.68 -11.07 14.96
C ASN A 302 -14.36 -11.00 16.32
N VAL A 303 -13.67 -11.44 17.36
CA VAL A 303 -14.19 -11.47 18.73
C VAL A 303 -13.33 -10.57 19.61
N LEU A 304 -13.99 -9.80 20.48
CA LEU A 304 -13.29 -9.14 21.59
C LEU A 304 -13.30 -10.11 22.78
N PRO A 305 -12.16 -10.34 23.43
CA PRO A 305 -12.07 -11.20 24.61
C PRO A 305 -12.80 -10.63 25.83
#